data_883d88e2c26ec22cf67438680630daa0
#
_entry.id   883d88e2c26ec22cf67438680630daa0
#
_cell.length_a   1.000
_cell.length_b   1.000
_cell.length_c   1.000
_cell.angle_alpha   90.00
_cell.angle_beta   90.00
_cell.angle_gamma   90.00
#
_symmetry.space_group_name_H-M   'P 1'
#
loop_
_entity.id
_entity.type
_entity.pdbx_description
1 polymer ?
#
loop_
_entity_poly.entity_id
_entity_poly.type
_entity_poly.pdbx_seq_one_letter_code
_entity_poly.pdbx_strand_id
1 'polypeptide(L)'
;MEVFDLGAEAVFDPARHVEKILGRIGGGDVTVACWEPGQTSPYHCHPDATEIYFCFQGGGEMRTPERTVPVRPGGAVVHPPGELHEYVNGPARSVLFRVRYGTDMRTFVRSWAANPEWQARAEDRAYFNPG
;
A
#
# COMPACT_ATOMS: atom_id res chain seq x y z
N MET A 1 21.77 -14.21 -0.21
CA MET A 1 21.36 -13.04 0.61
C MET A 1 21.12 -11.87 -0.34
N GLU A 2 20.00 -11.17 -0.14
CA GLU A 2 19.70 -9.96 -0.91
C GLU A 2 19.79 -8.76 0.04
N VAL A 3 20.30 -7.64 -0.45
CA VAL A 3 20.47 -6.42 0.33
C VAL A 3 19.93 -5.25 -0.49
N PHE A 4 19.11 -4.42 0.13
CA PHE A 4 18.49 -3.26 -0.51
C PHE A 4 18.75 -2.00 0.31
N ASP A 5 19.06 -0.91 -0.38
CA ASP A 5 19.12 0.41 0.21
C ASP A 5 17.84 1.16 -0.21
N LEU A 6 16.95 1.39 0.74
CA LEU A 6 15.64 1.98 0.43
C LEU A 6 15.75 3.38 -0.16
N GLY A 7 16.73 4.16 0.29
CA GLY A 7 16.97 5.48 -0.27
C GLY A 7 17.44 5.44 -1.72
N ALA A 8 18.33 4.49 -2.04
CA ALA A 8 18.84 4.30 -3.39
C ALA A 8 17.77 3.73 -4.34
N GLU A 9 16.85 2.92 -3.82
CA GLU A 9 15.79 2.30 -4.60
C GLU A 9 14.57 3.21 -4.81
N ALA A 10 14.49 4.34 -4.10
CA ALA A 10 13.33 5.24 -4.16
C ALA A 10 13.16 5.86 -5.55
N VAL A 11 11.93 5.77 -6.08
CA VAL A 11 11.52 6.35 -7.36
C VAL A 11 10.16 7.01 -7.18
N PHE A 12 10.03 8.27 -7.60
CA PHE A 12 8.80 9.05 -7.46
C PHE A 12 8.20 9.37 -8.81
N ASP A 13 6.87 9.47 -8.86
CA ASP A 13 6.13 9.87 -10.05
C ASP A 13 5.05 10.88 -9.63
N PRO A 14 4.94 12.04 -10.31
CA PRO A 14 3.95 13.04 -9.94
C PRO A 14 2.50 12.62 -10.21
N ALA A 15 2.28 11.64 -11.08
CA ALA A 15 0.93 11.18 -11.41
C ALA A 15 0.34 10.27 -10.33
N ARG A 16 1.14 9.37 -9.78
CA ARG A 16 0.73 8.38 -8.77
C ARG A 16 1.92 7.89 -7.99
N HIS A 17 1.66 7.33 -6.80
CA HIS A 17 2.72 6.66 -6.05
C HIS A 17 3.33 5.50 -6.86
N VAL A 18 4.57 5.19 -6.56
CA VAL A 18 5.32 4.12 -7.22
C VAL A 18 5.49 2.95 -6.26
N GLU A 19 5.14 1.76 -6.70
CA GLU A 19 5.42 0.52 -5.99
C GLU A 19 6.46 -0.27 -6.77
N LYS A 20 7.67 -0.35 -6.23
CA LYS A 20 8.77 -1.07 -6.86
C LYS A 20 9.06 -2.35 -6.09
N ILE A 21 8.77 -3.48 -6.70
CA ILE A 21 9.08 -4.79 -6.11
C ILE A 21 10.60 -4.97 -6.11
N LEU A 22 11.17 -5.16 -4.91
CA LEU A 22 12.59 -5.38 -4.73
C LEU A 22 12.96 -6.86 -4.77
N GLY A 23 12.07 -7.73 -4.29
CA GLY A 23 12.31 -9.16 -4.24
C GLY A 23 11.05 -9.94 -3.92
N ARG A 24 11.16 -11.27 -4.03
CA ARG A 24 10.08 -12.21 -3.75
C ARG A 24 10.41 -13.06 -2.54
N ILE A 25 9.41 -13.31 -1.68
CA ILE A 25 9.51 -14.18 -0.52
C ILE A 25 8.32 -15.13 -0.52
N GLY A 26 8.56 -16.44 -0.75
CA GLY A 26 7.47 -17.38 -0.91
C GLY A 26 6.51 -16.94 -2.01
N GLY A 27 5.22 -16.88 -1.70
CA GLY A 27 4.18 -16.35 -2.60
C GLY A 27 4.03 -14.82 -2.58
N GLY A 28 4.82 -14.12 -1.74
CA GLY A 28 4.72 -12.68 -1.55
C GLY A 28 5.90 -11.88 -2.09
N ASP A 29 6.01 -10.66 -1.63
CA ASP A 29 7.04 -9.73 -2.08
C ASP A 29 7.48 -8.75 -1.00
N VAL A 30 8.66 -8.17 -1.21
CA VAL A 30 9.16 -7.00 -0.51
C VAL A 30 9.24 -5.84 -1.51
N THR A 31 8.71 -4.70 -1.14
CA THR A 31 8.46 -3.58 -2.06
C THR A 31 8.85 -2.27 -1.39
N VAL A 32 9.42 -1.35 -2.16
CA VAL A 32 9.51 0.04 -1.76
C VAL A 32 8.38 0.82 -2.42
N ALA A 33 7.61 1.54 -1.61
CA ALA A 33 6.51 2.39 -2.06
C ALA A 33 6.88 3.85 -1.83
N CYS A 34 6.86 4.64 -2.89
CA CYS A 34 7.32 6.03 -2.89
C CYS A 34 6.18 6.97 -3.25
N TRP A 35 6.03 8.02 -2.47
CA TRP A 35 4.88 8.90 -2.49
C TRP A 35 5.28 10.37 -2.60
N GLU A 36 4.72 11.08 -3.56
CA GLU A 36 4.76 12.53 -3.57
C GLU A 36 3.74 13.10 -2.56
N PRO A 37 3.86 14.36 -2.15
CA PRO A 37 2.90 14.96 -1.22
C PRO A 37 1.45 14.74 -1.63
N GLY A 38 0.61 14.32 -0.69
CA GLY A 38 -0.83 14.17 -0.87
C GLY A 38 -1.30 12.97 -1.70
N GLN A 39 -0.41 12.18 -2.25
CA GLN A 39 -0.81 10.98 -3.00
C GLN A 39 -1.47 9.95 -2.09
N THR A 40 -2.42 9.19 -2.63
CA THR A 40 -3.14 8.17 -1.89
C THR A 40 -3.08 6.83 -2.60
N SER A 41 -3.10 5.76 -1.81
CA SER A 41 -3.32 4.43 -2.35
C SER A 41 -4.79 4.22 -2.71
N PRO A 42 -5.12 3.16 -3.46
CA PRO A 42 -6.48 2.66 -3.50
C PRO A 42 -6.98 2.33 -2.09
N TYR A 43 -8.29 2.44 -1.87
CA TYR A 43 -8.96 1.87 -0.71
C TYR A 43 -9.26 0.41 -1.04
N HIS A 44 -8.47 -0.50 -0.47
CA HIS A 44 -8.35 -1.87 -0.97
C HIS A 44 -8.06 -2.87 0.15
N CYS A 45 -8.11 -4.15 -0.19
CA CYS A 45 -7.72 -5.23 0.70
C CYS A 45 -7.06 -6.37 -0.06
N HIS A 46 -6.35 -7.22 0.69
CA HIS A 46 -5.75 -8.46 0.22
C HIS A 46 -6.31 -9.61 1.05
N PRO A 47 -7.36 -10.31 0.58
CA PRO A 47 -8.07 -11.30 1.41
C PRO A 47 -7.20 -12.46 1.91
N ASP A 48 -6.15 -12.80 1.16
CA ASP A 48 -5.34 -13.99 1.42
C ASP A 48 -3.90 -13.65 1.83
N ALA A 49 -3.63 -12.38 2.15
CA ALA A 49 -2.29 -11.92 2.49
C ALA A 49 -2.28 -11.00 3.69
N THR A 50 -1.21 -11.11 4.47
CA THR A 50 -0.81 -10.10 5.47
C THR A 50 0.05 -9.06 4.78
N GLU A 51 -0.16 -7.80 5.11
CA GLU A 51 0.62 -6.70 4.57
C GLU A 51 1.21 -5.87 5.70
N ILE A 52 2.51 -5.64 5.65
CA ILE A 52 3.24 -4.86 6.64
C ILE A 52 3.85 -3.65 5.94
N TYR A 53 3.57 -2.46 6.48
CA TYR A 53 4.24 -1.23 6.06
C TYR A 53 5.16 -0.74 7.17
N PHE A 54 6.38 -0.43 6.81
CA PHE A 54 7.34 0.27 7.66
C PHE A 54 7.66 1.62 7.02
N CYS A 55 7.50 2.69 7.78
CA CYS A 55 7.82 4.04 7.31
C CYS A 55 9.30 4.33 7.51
N PHE A 56 10.02 4.45 6.39
CA PHE A 56 11.43 4.81 6.38
C PHE A 56 11.64 6.33 6.40
N GLN A 57 10.81 7.06 5.63
CA GLN A 57 10.95 8.50 5.46
C GLN A 57 9.59 9.14 5.22
N GLY A 58 9.40 10.36 5.70
CA GLY A 58 8.19 11.13 5.48
C GLY A 58 7.05 10.73 6.42
N GLY A 59 6.00 10.16 5.85
CA GLY A 59 4.84 9.68 6.59
C GLY A 59 3.55 10.37 6.18
N GLY A 60 2.47 9.89 6.78
CA GLY A 60 1.11 10.36 6.51
C GLY A 60 0.13 9.68 7.44
N GLU A 61 -0.95 9.13 6.87
CA GLU A 61 -2.00 8.45 7.63
C GLU A 61 -2.35 7.11 7.00
N MET A 62 -2.55 6.09 7.83
CA MET A 62 -3.13 4.83 7.41
C MET A 62 -4.57 4.76 7.92
N ARG A 63 -5.51 4.47 7.04
CA ARG A 63 -6.95 4.48 7.33
C ARG A 63 -7.57 3.11 7.11
N THR A 64 -8.40 2.69 8.06
CA THR A 64 -9.29 1.53 7.96
C THR A 64 -10.71 2.01 8.24
N PRO A 65 -11.75 1.17 8.06
CA PRO A 65 -13.12 1.55 8.42
C PRO A 65 -13.28 1.95 9.89
N GLU A 66 -12.46 1.39 10.79
CA GLU A 66 -12.59 1.63 12.23
C GLU A 66 -11.75 2.79 12.73
N ARG A 67 -10.64 3.12 12.06
CA ARG A 67 -9.75 4.16 12.58
C ARG A 67 -8.77 4.69 11.56
N THR A 68 -8.23 5.85 11.88
CA THR A 68 -7.10 6.49 11.17
C THR A 68 -5.95 6.62 12.15
N VAL A 69 -4.76 6.21 11.73
CA VAL A 69 -3.55 6.31 12.55
C VAL A 69 -2.46 7.09 11.84
N PRO A 70 -1.66 7.88 12.54
CA PRO A 70 -0.51 8.54 11.93
C PRO A 70 0.57 7.51 11.61
N VAL A 71 1.23 7.70 10.48
CA VAL A 71 2.38 6.93 10.04
C VAL A 71 3.58 7.86 10.04
N ARG A 72 4.60 7.51 10.81
CA ARG A 72 5.80 8.34 11.01
C ARG A 72 7.07 7.49 10.80
N PRO A 73 8.21 8.12 10.50
CA PRO A 73 9.47 7.39 10.37
C PRO A 73 9.75 6.52 11.59
N GLY A 74 10.08 5.25 11.35
CA GLY A 74 10.27 4.23 12.38
C GLY A 74 9.00 3.49 12.80
N GLY A 75 7.82 3.96 12.37
CA GLY A 75 6.55 3.29 12.63
C GLY A 75 6.26 2.16 11.65
N ALA A 76 5.51 1.18 12.11
CA ALA A 76 5.06 0.07 11.28
C ALA A 76 3.57 -0.19 11.47
N VAL A 77 2.91 -0.61 10.40
CA VAL A 77 1.49 -0.97 10.41
C VAL A 77 1.36 -2.38 9.85
N VAL A 78 0.58 -3.21 10.51
CA VAL A 78 0.30 -4.58 10.08
C VAL A 78 -1.18 -4.70 9.74
N HIS A 79 -1.47 -5.04 8.48
CA HIS A 79 -2.81 -5.34 8.02
C HIS A 79 -3.00 -6.86 7.96
N PRO A 80 -3.89 -7.43 8.79
CA PRO A 80 -4.24 -8.84 8.64
C PRO A 80 -4.96 -9.10 7.32
N PRO A 81 -5.05 -10.37 6.89
CA PRO A 81 -5.76 -10.70 5.65
C PRO A 81 -7.18 -10.12 5.63
N GLY A 82 -7.52 -9.48 4.53
CA GLY A 82 -8.87 -8.94 4.29
C GLY A 82 -9.14 -7.56 4.87
N GLU A 83 -8.24 -6.98 5.65
CA GLU A 83 -8.47 -5.64 6.20
C GLU A 83 -8.47 -4.59 5.09
N LEU A 84 -9.58 -3.86 4.98
CA LEU A 84 -9.73 -2.76 4.03
C LEU A 84 -8.95 -1.55 4.54
N HIS A 85 -8.09 -0.99 3.72
CA HIS A 85 -7.22 0.12 4.13
C HIS A 85 -6.81 1.02 2.96
N GLU A 86 -6.39 2.24 3.30
CA GLU A 86 -5.72 3.16 2.38
C GLU A 86 -4.63 3.93 3.12
N TYR A 87 -3.58 4.28 2.38
CA TYR A 87 -2.56 5.21 2.85
C TYR A 87 -2.77 6.57 2.19
N VAL A 88 -2.72 7.63 3.00
CA VAL A 88 -2.78 9.02 2.53
C VAL A 88 -1.47 9.69 2.90
N ASN A 89 -0.68 10.06 1.91
CA ASN A 89 0.61 10.69 2.16
C ASN A 89 0.45 12.11 2.71
N GLY A 90 1.38 12.50 3.57
CA GLY A 90 1.46 13.82 4.15
C GLY A 90 2.06 14.88 3.23
N PRO A 91 2.53 16.01 3.79
CA PRO A 91 3.00 17.16 3.01
C PRO A 91 4.42 17.01 2.45
N ALA A 92 5.11 15.92 2.74
CA ALA A 92 6.46 15.64 2.24
C ALA A 92 6.49 14.32 1.48
N ARG A 93 7.55 14.12 0.68
CA ARG A 93 7.81 12.82 0.06
C ARG A 93 7.96 11.76 1.13
N SER A 94 7.42 10.57 0.86
CA SER A 94 7.53 9.43 1.76
C SER A 94 8.08 8.20 1.06
N VAL A 95 8.82 7.41 1.83
CA VAL A 95 9.32 6.10 1.43
C VAL A 95 8.83 5.10 2.47
N LEU A 96 8.00 4.16 2.05
CA LEU A 96 7.52 3.07 2.87
C LEU A 96 8.09 1.75 2.35
N PHE A 97 8.51 0.90 3.26
CA PHE A 97 8.89 -0.47 2.94
C PHE A 97 7.70 -1.37 3.22
N ARG A 98 7.31 -2.18 2.25
CA ARG A 98 6.16 -3.07 2.36
C ARG A 98 6.58 -4.52 2.24
N VAL A 99 6.09 -5.35 3.14
CA VAL A 99 6.18 -6.81 3.07
C VAL A 99 4.77 -7.35 2.91
N ARG A 100 4.57 -8.22 1.94
CA ARG A 100 3.30 -8.86 1.69
C ARG A 100 3.53 -10.36 1.53
N TYR A 101 2.81 -11.17 2.32
CA TYR A 101 2.95 -12.62 2.28
C TYR A 101 1.62 -13.31 2.60
N GLY A 102 1.44 -14.48 2.03
CA GLY A 102 0.22 -15.25 2.21
C GLY A 102 0.09 -16.30 1.10
N THR A 103 -1.12 -16.83 0.94
CA THR A 103 -1.40 -17.87 -0.05
C THR A 103 -1.67 -17.29 -1.45
N ASP A 104 -2.13 -16.05 -1.52
CA ASP A 104 -2.40 -15.34 -2.77
C ASP A 104 -2.28 -13.84 -2.53
N MET A 105 -1.71 -13.12 -3.50
CA MET A 105 -1.50 -11.67 -3.40
C MET A 105 -2.60 -10.87 -4.11
N ARG A 106 -3.72 -11.48 -4.47
CA ARG A 106 -4.81 -10.79 -5.14
C ARG A 106 -5.31 -9.59 -4.32
N THR A 107 -5.72 -8.56 -5.04
CA THR A 107 -6.17 -7.30 -4.47
C THR A 107 -7.58 -7.00 -4.95
N PHE A 108 -8.44 -6.56 -4.05
CA PHE A 108 -9.73 -6.00 -4.40
C PHE A 108 -9.77 -4.52 -4.00
N VAL A 109 -10.14 -3.68 -4.95
CA VAL A 109 -10.19 -2.23 -4.77
C VAL A 109 -11.64 -1.78 -4.68
N ARG A 110 -11.97 -1.12 -3.58
CA ARG A 110 -13.32 -0.57 -3.36
C ARG A 110 -13.48 0.79 -4.04
N SER A 111 -12.47 1.63 -3.91
CA SER A 111 -12.48 2.98 -4.48
C SER A 111 -11.06 3.52 -4.57
N TRP A 112 -10.87 4.51 -5.41
CA TRP A 112 -9.62 5.26 -5.49
C TRP A 112 -9.93 6.70 -5.90
N ALA A 113 -10.39 7.49 -4.94
CA ALA A 113 -10.87 8.84 -5.20
C ALA A 113 -9.82 9.77 -5.82
N ALA A 114 -8.56 9.59 -5.47
CA ALA A 114 -7.45 10.40 -6.00
C ALA A 114 -7.03 10.02 -7.43
N ASN A 115 -7.56 8.94 -7.98
CA ASN A 115 -7.26 8.50 -9.35
C ASN A 115 -8.52 8.56 -10.22
N PRO A 116 -8.73 9.66 -10.98
CA PRO A 116 -9.94 9.80 -11.79
C PRO A 116 -10.05 8.81 -12.95
N GLU A 117 -8.95 8.16 -13.31
CA GLU A 117 -8.93 7.14 -14.36
C GLU A 117 -9.30 5.74 -13.86
N TRP A 118 -9.32 5.55 -12.54
CA TRP A 118 -9.62 4.24 -11.97
C TRP A 118 -11.08 3.85 -12.20
N GLN A 119 -11.28 2.59 -12.58
CA GLN A 119 -12.61 1.98 -12.73
C GLN A 119 -12.62 0.62 -12.05
N ALA A 120 -13.70 0.33 -11.34
CA ALA A 120 -13.88 -0.94 -10.67
C ALA A 120 -13.95 -2.08 -11.70
N ARG A 121 -13.15 -3.12 -11.49
CA ARG A 121 -13.24 -4.36 -12.25
C ARG A 121 -14.49 -5.14 -11.83
N ALA A 122 -14.90 -6.10 -12.64
CA ALA A 122 -16.03 -6.98 -12.31
C ALA A 122 -15.81 -7.71 -10.97
N GLU A 123 -14.60 -8.21 -10.74
CA GLU A 123 -14.26 -8.87 -9.49
C GLU A 123 -14.25 -7.93 -8.27
N ASP A 124 -13.89 -6.66 -8.44
CA ASP A 124 -13.99 -5.67 -7.35
C ASP A 124 -15.45 -5.46 -6.95
N ARG A 125 -16.30 -5.27 -7.94
CA ARG A 125 -17.75 -5.10 -7.68
C ARG A 125 -18.36 -6.34 -7.03
N ALA A 126 -18.01 -7.51 -7.50
CA ALA A 126 -18.51 -8.75 -6.92
C ALA A 126 -18.06 -8.95 -5.48
N TYR A 127 -16.83 -8.57 -5.17
CA TYR A 127 -16.29 -8.71 -3.82
C TYR A 127 -16.97 -7.79 -2.80
N PHE A 128 -17.13 -6.50 -3.16
CA PHE A 128 -17.69 -5.51 -2.23
C PHE A 128 -19.23 -5.43 -2.26
N ASN A 129 -19.87 -5.92 -3.32
CA ASN A 129 -21.32 -5.91 -3.46
C ASN A 129 -21.81 -7.28 -3.98
N PRO A 130 -21.69 -8.33 -3.15
CA PRO A 130 -21.94 -9.70 -3.59
C PRO A 130 -23.42 -10.04 -3.80
N GLY A 131 -24.33 -9.19 -3.38
CA GLY A 131 -25.77 -9.34 -3.52
C GLY A 131 -26.31 -8.56 -4.68
#